data_c56e934a17c93c0e64420047f087f4c2
#
_entry.id   c56e934a17c93c0e64420047f087f4c2
#
_cell.length_a   1.000
_cell.length_b   1.000
_cell.length_c   1.000
_cell.angle_alpha   90.00
_cell.angle_beta   90.00
_cell.angle_gamma   90.00
#
_symmetry.space_group_name_H-M   'P 1'
#
loop_
_entity.id
_entity.type
_entity.pdbx_description
1 polymer ?
#
loop_
_entity_poly.entity_id
_entity_poly.type
_entity_poly.pdbx_seq_one_letter_code
_entity_poly.pdbx_strand_id
1 'polypeptide(L)'
;MEKEKNKTIIDKVWDLFASVRLAVVIFSIISLTSMIGTVLEQNAEPEKNIDILVKLLGVGHEAAHSIYGVLDSLGFLNMYHSWWFVTLLFLFASNLIICSIDRLPRVLKLVKEPVRPLSAEHLEKMSIKKTLTLKGKTSDIKEAVSSALKKIGFKPLESSDNNRIQFYAEKGNFTRLGVYITHLSVLIIFIGAIIGIFFGFSAFLNLPEGSASPVAYKDRGVEVPLGFEIRCDNFDVDYYPNSDMPRAYQSWLTVFKNGKEVMKKSIVVNDPLTYEGITFYQSSFGTVPDSMNNGIFVFRLVSKDGKTAEINSKLGEKFTIPGTSVEGRISNFSPAFSIDQSGRAFTYDEQMINPAVYIEFSESGTTKFSGWLLKRYPNTWNLPDGNKVEFLDFWGVQYTGLQVRKDPGVLIVYLGCIIMAAGLYITFFMSHKRIWVNISDEKKNMAILIGASANKNRVAFERKIEKFVGILNAGQKGGK
;
A
#
# COMPACT_ATOMS: atom_id res chain seq x y z
N MET A 1 -47.11 23.43 -22.32
CA MET A 1 -46.91 23.81 -20.91
C MET A 1 -47.10 22.53 -20.09
N GLU A 2 -45.98 21.81 -19.82
CA GLU A 2 -46.01 20.70 -18.86
C GLU A 2 -46.15 21.29 -17.45
N LYS A 3 -47.17 20.82 -16.73
CA LYS A 3 -47.35 21.18 -15.32
C LYS A 3 -46.10 20.81 -14.54
N GLU A 4 -45.39 21.79 -13.97
CA GLU A 4 -44.40 21.55 -12.93
C GLU A 4 -45.07 20.76 -11.79
N LYS A 5 -44.84 19.46 -11.77
CA LYS A 5 -45.20 18.64 -10.61
C LYS A 5 -44.46 19.21 -9.42
N ASN A 6 -45.20 19.66 -8.41
CA ASN A 6 -44.61 20.08 -7.14
C ASN A 6 -43.70 18.95 -6.64
N LYS A 7 -42.38 19.14 -6.77
CA LYS A 7 -41.35 18.17 -6.30
C LYS A 7 -41.50 18.06 -4.80
N THR A 8 -41.59 16.83 -4.31
CA THR A 8 -41.54 16.53 -2.87
C THR A 8 -40.16 16.87 -2.30
N ILE A 9 -40.05 16.97 -0.99
CA ILE A 9 -38.73 17.17 -0.31
C ILE A 9 -37.77 16.03 -0.70
N ILE A 10 -38.29 14.80 -0.80
CA ILE A 10 -37.49 13.62 -1.20
C ILE A 10 -36.93 13.79 -2.61
N ASP A 11 -37.77 14.29 -3.57
CA ASP A 11 -37.30 14.53 -4.94
C ASP A 11 -36.18 15.58 -5.00
N LYS A 12 -36.29 16.63 -4.18
CA LYS A 12 -35.25 17.68 -4.09
C LYS A 12 -33.93 17.15 -3.51
N VAL A 13 -34.00 16.34 -2.47
CA VAL A 13 -32.83 15.68 -1.89
C VAL A 13 -32.20 14.71 -2.89
N TRP A 14 -33.03 13.92 -3.59
CA TRP A 14 -32.55 13.01 -4.63
C TRP A 14 -31.82 13.76 -5.76
N ASP A 15 -32.42 14.83 -6.29
CA ASP A 15 -31.83 15.67 -7.34
C ASP A 15 -30.50 16.30 -6.89
N LEU A 16 -30.39 16.72 -5.61
CA LEU A 16 -29.16 17.24 -5.04
C LEU A 16 -28.05 16.18 -5.04
N PHE A 17 -28.35 14.96 -4.55
CA PHE A 17 -27.38 13.87 -4.52
C PHE A 17 -27.13 13.25 -5.89
N ALA A 18 -28.03 13.34 -6.86
CA ALA A 18 -27.78 12.96 -8.25
C ALA A 18 -26.91 13.97 -9.02
N SER A 19 -26.55 15.09 -8.39
CA SER A 19 -25.77 16.17 -9.01
C SER A 19 -24.27 15.89 -9.05
N VAL A 20 -23.69 15.96 -10.25
CA VAL A 20 -22.22 15.91 -10.45
C VAL A 20 -21.53 17.11 -9.81
N ARG A 21 -22.20 18.27 -9.73
CA ARG A 21 -21.63 19.46 -9.09
C ARG A 21 -21.36 19.20 -7.60
N LEU A 22 -22.31 18.56 -6.92
CA LEU A 22 -22.15 18.17 -5.52
C LEU A 22 -20.96 17.21 -5.36
N ALA A 23 -20.85 16.19 -6.24
CA ALA A 23 -19.73 15.27 -6.25
C ALA A 23 -18.36 15.99 -6.32
N VAL A 24 -18.25 16.93 -7.26
CA VAL A 24 -17.00 17.70 -7.47
C VAL A 24 -16.68 18.55 -6.24
N VAL A 25 -17.68 19.21 -5.65
CA VAL A 25 -17.47 20.03 -4.44
C VAL A 25 -16.99 19.16 -3.26
N ILE A 26 -17.70 18.06 -2.96
CA ILE A 26 -17.34 17.17 -1.85
C ILE A 26 -15.94 16.59 -2.10
N PHE A 27 -15.67 16.10 -3.31
CA PHE A 27 -14.36 15.53 -3.66
C PHE A 27 -13.24 16.57 -3.52
N SER A 28 -13.47 17.82 -3.92
CA SER A 28 -12.48 18.90 -3.76
C SER A 28 -12.19 19.17 -2.28
N ILE A 29 -13.23 19.22 -1.43
CA ILE A 29 -13.05 19.41 0.01
C ILE A 29 -12.26 18.23 0.62
N ILE A 30 -12.63 16.98 0.32
CA ILE A 30 -11.91 15.79 0.76
C ILE A 30 -10.44 15.84 0.32
N SER A 31 -10.18 16.21 -0.94
CA SER A 31 -8.81 16.27 -1.47
C SER A 31 -7.98 17.33 -0.75
N LEU A 32 -8.51 18.54 -0.57
CA LEU A 32 -7.81 19.63 0.11
C LEU A 32 -7.52 19.31 1.58
N THR A 33 -8.51 18.76 2.28
CA THR A 33 -8.30 18.36 3.69
C THR A 33 -7.32 17.21 3.81
N SER A 34 -7.39 16.22 2.90
CA SER A 34 -6.44 15.11 2.87
C SER A 34 -5.00 15.54 2.59
N MET A 35 -4.78 16.60 1.80
CA MET A 35 -3.45 17.19 1.62
C MET A 35 -2.88 17.68 2.95
N ILE A 36 -3.69 18.39 3.75
CA ILE A 36 -3.28 18.84 5.10
C ILE A 36 -2.97 17.63 5.99
N GLY A 37 -3.85 16.63 6.01
CA GLY A 37 -3.68 15.42 6.82
C GLY A 37 -2.52 14.51 6.38
N THR A 38 -1.97 14.71 5.18
CA THR A 38 -0.78 14.00 4.69
C THR A 38 0.50 14.74 5.10
N VAL A 39 0.46 16.07 5.16
CA VAL A 39 1.61 16.91 5.57
C VAL A 39 1.83 16.83 7.07
N LEU A 40 0.74 16.83 7.84
CA LEU A 40 0.79 16.67 9.29
C LEU A 40 0.79 15.19 9.65
N GLU A 41 1.73 14.81 10.50
CA GLU A 41 1.82 13.42 10.95
C GLU A 41 0.67 13.09 11.90
N GLN A 42 -0.14 12.09 11.52
CA GLN A 42 -1.33 11.71 12.26
C GLN A 42 -0.97 10.97 13.55
N ASN A 43 -1.58 11.36 14.66
CA ASN A 43 -1.33 10.78 16.00
C ASN A 43 0.14 10.84 16.46
N ALA A 44 0.94 11.77 15.94
CA ALA A 44 2.31 11.99 16.36
C ALA A 44 2.39 12.88 17.61
N GLU A 45 3.57 12.90 18.23
CA GLU A 45 3.86 13.84 19.32
C GLU A 45 3.75 15.29 18.84
N PRO A 46 3.22 16.20 19.69
CA PRO A 46 2.98 17.61 19.33
C PRO A 46 4.17 18.32 18.71
N GLU A 47 5.36 18.16 19.32
CA GLU A 47 6.60 18.84 18.91
C GLU A 47 6.97 18.56 17.47
N LYS A 48 6.76 17.33 17.00
CA LYS A 48 7.06 16.93 15.61
C LYS A 48 6.25 17.71 14.59
N ASN A 49 4.95 17.87 14.86
CA ASN A 49 4.06 18.64 13.98
C ASN A 49 4.30 20.15 14.10
N ILE A 50 4.68 20.66 15.27
CA ILE A 50 5.07 22.05 15.45
C ILE A 50 6.32 22.35 14.64
N ASP A 51 7.34 21.49 14.66
CA ASP A 51 8.53 21.62 13.83
C ASP A 51 8.23 21.59 12.32
N ILE A 52 7.29 20.76 11.89
CA ILE A 52 6.81 20.75 10.50
C ILE A 52 6.17 22.09 10.14
N LEU A 53 5.33 22.65 11.01
CA LEU A 53 4.67 23.95 10.80
C LEU A 53 5.69 25.11 10.76
N VAL A 54 6.69 25.13 11.65
CA VAL A 54 7.78 26.11 11.62
C VAL A 54 8.51 26.06 10.27
N LYS A 55 8.90 24.87 9.81
CA LYS A 55 9.63 24.69 8.54
C LYS A 55 8.79 25.02 7.31
N LEU A 56 7.52 24.64 7.30
CA LEU A 56 6.62 24.80 6.16
C LEU A 56 6.14 26.23 5.99
N LEU A 57 5.78 26.89 7.10
CA LEU A 57 5.18 28.23 7.08
C LEU A 57 6.20 29.35 7.31
N GLY A 58 7.41 29.02 7.74
CA GLY A 58 8.45 30.01 8.08
C GLY A 58 8.10 30.91 9.26
N VAL A 59 7.24 30.43 10.19
CA VAL A 59 6.77 31.16 11.37
C VAL A 59 7.59 30.80 12.61
N GLY A 60 7.58 31.68 13.64
CA GLY A 60 8.20 31.39 14.93
C GLY A 60 7.48 30.27 15.69
N HIS A 61 8.19 29.63 16.63
CA HIS A 61 7.72 28.45 17.37
C HIS A 61 6.39 28.73 18.15
N GLU A 62 6.21 29.93 18.74
CA GLU A 62 4.96 30.32 19.42
C GLU A 62 3.75 30.38 18.46
N ALA A 63 3.96 30.94 17.25
CA ALA A 63 2.92 30.99 16.23
C ALA A 63 2.58 29.59 15.71
N ALA A 64 3.58 28.73 15.50
CA ALA A 64 3.40 27.35 15.10
C ALA A 64 2.63 26.55 16.16
N HIS A 65 2.92 26.77 17.45
CA HIS A 65 2.19 26.15 18.56
C HIS A 65 0.71 26.59 18.59
N SER A 66 0.44 27.87 18.33
CA SER A 66 -0.95 28.37 18.24
C SER A 66 -1.70 27.76 17.05
N ILE A 67 -1.05 27.66 15.88
CA ILE A 67 -1.62 27.00 14.70
C ILE A 67 -1.89 25.51 14.98
N TYR A 68 -0.93 24.83 15.62
CA TYR A 68 -1.10 23.43 16.04
C TYR A 68 -2.34 23.25 16.91
N GLY A 69 -2.55 24.11 17.93
CA GLY A 69 -3.72 24.06 18.81
C GLY A 69 -5.05 24.22 18.06
N VAL A 70 -5.10 25.10 17.04
CA VAL A 70 -6.28 25.24 16.18
C VAL A 70 -6.51 23.98 15.33
N LEU A 71 -5.47 23.44 14.71
CA LEU A 71 -5.57 22.24 13.90
C LEU A 71 -5.97 21.00 14.72
N ASP A 72 -5.48 20.90 15.95
CA ASP A 72 -5.85 19.84 16.88
C ASP A 72 -7.32 19.94 17.28
N SER A 73 -7.77 21.13 17.68
CA SER A 73 -9.17 21.39 18.06
C SER A 73 -10.16 21.12 16.91
N LEU A 74 -9.73 21.32 15.66
CA LEU A 74 -10.49 20.98 14.47
C LEU A 74 -10.37 19.50 14.06
N GLY A 75 -9.55 18.71 14.75
CA GLY A 75 -9.36 17.28 14.50
C GLY A 75 -8.49 16.96 13.27
N PHE A 76 -7.64 17.88 12.80
CA PHE A 76 -6.74 17.62 11.66
C PHE A 76 -5.58 16.69 12.01
N LEU A 77 -5.23 16.54 13.30
CA LEU A 77 -4.15 15.65 13.75
C LEU A 77 -4.62 14.20 13.93
N ASN A 78 -5.93 13.98 13.92
CA ASN A 78 -6.57 12.66 13.80
C ASN A 78 -7.70 12.73 12.77
N MET A 79 -7.38 13.26 11.61
CA MET A 79 -8.35 13.67 10.60
C MET A 79 -9.20 12.51 10.11
N TYR A 80 -8.58 11.36 9.84
CA TYR A 80 -9.26 10.20 9.28
C TYR A 80 -10.30 9.58 10.21
N HIS A 81 -10.27 9.91 11.52
CA HIS A 81 -11.26 9.49 12.50
C HIS A 81 -12.16 10.66 12.95
N SER A 82 -11.95 11.87 12.43
CA SER A 82 -12.77 13.01 12.77
C SER A 82 -14.20 12.86 12.23
N TRP A 83 -15.20 13.27 13.02
CA TRP A 83 -16.62 13.15 12.66
C TRP A 83 -16.96 13.84 11.33
N TRP A 84 -16.38 15.00 11.07
CA TRP A 84 -16.64 15.79 9.86
C TRP A 84 -16.03 15.12 8.60
N PHE A 85 -14.84 14.53 8.70
CA PHE A 85 -14.21 13.84 7.58
C PHE A 85 -14.97 12.55 7.24
N VAL A 86 -15.36 11.76 8.25
CA VAL A 86 -16.20 10.57 8.07
C VAL A 86 -17.55 10.95 7.45
N THR A 87 -18.14 12.08 7.88
CA THR A 87 -19.38 12.60 7.28
C THR A 87 -19.19 12.95 5.79
N LEU A 88 -18.08 13.62 5.43
CA LEU A 88 -17.76 13.92 4.04
C LEU A 88 -17.61 12.64 3.18
N LEU A 89 -16.94 11.61 3.70
CA LEU A 89 -16.82 10.31 3.03
C LEU A 89 -18.20 9.66 2.84
N PHE A 90 -19.06 9.70 3.86
CA PHE A 90 -20.42 9.17 3.77
C PHE A 90 -21.27 9.94 2.74
N LEU A 91 -21.20 11.27 2.73
CA LEU A 91 -21.89 12.10 1.73
C LEU A 91 -21.38 11.81 0.32
N PHE A 92 -20.07 11.64 0.16
CA PHE A 92 -19.47 11.27 -1.12
C PHE A 92 -19.93 9.89 -1.60
N ALA A 93 -19.92 8.89 -0.73
CA ALA A 93 -20.43 7.56 -1.05
C ALA A 93 -21.91 7.58 -1.46
N SER A 94 -22.73 8.29 -0.68
CA SER A 94 -24.16 8.47 -0.99
C SER A 94 -24.39 9.14 -2.34
N ASN A 95 -23.62 10.19 -2.65
CA ASN A 95 -23.67 10.85 -3.94
C ASN A 95 -23.27 9.90 -5.09
N LEU A 96 -22.19 9.10 -4.93
CA LEU A 96 -21.78 8.11 -5.94
C LEU A 96 -22.86 7.06 -6.19
N ILE A 97 -23.52 6.57 -5.14
CA ILE A 97 -24.61 5.59 -5.23
C ILE A 97 -25.78 6.18 -5.99
N ILE A 98 -26.31 7.33 -5.53
CA ILE A 98 -27.52 7.96 -6.09
C ILE A 98 -27.27 8.39 -7.53
N CYS A 99 -26.15 9.04 -7.82
CA CYS A 99 -25.78 9.46 -9.16
C CYS A 99 -25.62 8.27 -10.12
N SER A 100 -25.10 7.13 -9.62
CA SER A 100 -24.94 5.91 -10.41
C SER A 100 -26.30 5.27 -10.69
N ILE A 101 -27.17 5.14 -9.69
CA ILE A 101 -28.53 4.58 -9.83
C ILE A 101 -29.38 5.40 -10.82
N ASP A 102 -29.32 6.73 -10.73
CA ASP A 102 -30.08 7.61 -11.61
C ASP A 102 -29.67 7.50 -13.10
N ARG A 103 -28.37 7.35 -13.36
CA ARG A 103 -27.82 7.41 -14.71
C ARG A 103 -27.60 6.06 -15.38
N LEU A 104 -27.30 5.02 -14.61
CA LEU A 104 -26.97 3.68 -15.12
C LEU A 104 -28.04 3.10 -16.06
N PRO A 105 -29.36 3.20 -15.80
CA PRO A 105 -30.37 2.66 -16.70
C PRO A 105 -30.32 3.27 -18.10
N ARG A 106 -30.10 4.60 -18.19
CA ARG A 106 -29.95 5.32 -19.48
C ARG A 106 -28.71 4.84 -20.22
N VAL A 107 -27.61 4.67 -19.53
CA VAL A 107 -26.34 4.20 -20.13
C VAL A 107 -26.44 2.73 -20.55
N LEU A 108 -27.06 1.87 -19.75
CA LEU A 108 -27.30 0.47 -20.12
C LEU A 108 -28.18 0.37 -21.39
N LYS A 109 -29.22 1.22 -21.53
CA LYS A 109 -30.00 1.30 -22.74
C LYS A 109 -29.14 1.67 -23.94
N LEU A 110 -28.29 2.70 -23.82
CA LEU A 110 -27.38 3.13 -24.89
C LEU A 110 -26.27 2.09 -25.21
N VAL A 111 -25.94 1.21 -24.31
CA VAL A 111 -24.98 0.10 -24.53
C VAL A 111 -25.66 -1.07 -25.25
N LYS A 112 -26.93 -1.32 -24.93
CA LYS A 112 -27.73 -2.43 -25.53
C LYS A 112 -28.32 -2.09 -26.87
N GLU A 113 -28.67 -0.82 -27.13
CA GLU A 113 -29.22 -0.40 -28.41
C GLU A 113 -28.15 -0.51 -29.50
N PRO A 114 -28.43 -1.30 -30.56
CA PRO A 114 -27.53 -1.38 -31.70
C PRO A 114 -27.47 -0.03 -32.42
N VAL A 115 -26.33 0.24 -33.04
CA VAL A 115 -26.19 1.40 -33.92
C VAL A 115 -27.24 1.31 -35.03
N ARG A 116 -27.85 2.46 -35.39
CA ARG A 116 -28.92 2.55 -36.43
C ARG A 116 -28.32 3.09 -37.72
N PRO A 117 -29.01 2.81 -38.89
CA PRO A 117 -28.69 3.46 -40.15
C PRO A 117 -28.80 4.98 -40.02
N LEU A 118 -28.01 5.71 -40.79
CA LEU A 118 -27.98 7.16 -40.82
C LEU A 118 -28.21 7.67 -42.27
N SER A 119 -28.82 8.85 -42.40
CA SER A 119 -28.96 9.48 -43.71
C SER A 119 -27.60 9.89 -44.30
N ALA A 120 -27.51 9.97 -45.63
CA ALA A 120 -26.29 10.40 -46.31
C ALA A 120 -25.84 11.80 -45.86
N GLU A 121 -26.77 12.71 -45.64
CA GLU A 121 -26.50 14.07 -45.16
C GLU A 121 -25.79 14.07 -43.77
N HIS A 122 -26.20 13.18 -42.88
CA HIS A 122 -25.54 13.03 -41.58
C HIS A 122 -24.10 12.43 -41.71
N LEU A 123 -23.90 11.50 -42.65
CA LEU A 123 -22.58 10.94 -42.94
C LEU A 123 -21.62 11.98 -43.49
N GLU A 124 -22.13 12.90 -44.34
CA GLU A 124 -21.31 13.99 -44.90
C GLU A 124 -20.85 15.00 -43.86
N LYS A 125 -21.58 15.17 -42.77
CA LYS A 125 -21.25 16.07 -41.65
C LYS A 125 -20.33 15.41 -40.62
N MET A 126 -19.98 14.13 -40.81
CA MET A 126 -19.10 13.42 -39.84
C MET A 126 -17.68 13.91 -39.93
N SER A 127 -17.02 13.85 -38.76
CA SER A 127 -15.63 14.31 -38.60
C SER A 127 -14.60 13.41 -39.28
N ILE A 128 -14.90 12.13 -39.48
CA ILE A 128 -14.12 11.22 -40.31
C ILE A 128 -15.02 10.82 -41.47
N LYS A 129 -14.71 11.32 -42.69
CA LYS A 129 -15.45 11.09 -43.91
C LYS A 129 -14.48 10.71 -45.01
N LYS A 130 -14.83 9.72 -45.81
CA LYS A 130 -14.12 9.34 -47.04
C LYS A 130 -15.17 8.98 -48.10
N THR A 131 -14.89 9.36 -49.35
CA THR A 131 -15.71 9.01 -50.51
C THR A 131 -14.84 8.27 -51.51
N LEU A 132 -15.35 7.22 -52.11
CA LEU A 132 -14.67 6.48 -53.18
C LEU A 132 -15.69 5.97 -54.17
N THR A 133 -15.25 5.73 -55.43
CA THR A 133 -16.08 5.18 -56.49
C THR A 133 -15.49 3.83 -56.90
N LEU A 134 -16.33 2.79 -56.89
CA LEU A 134 -15.92 1.43 -57.27
C LEU A 134 -16.68 1.00 -58.55
N LYS A 135 -16.01 0.24 -59.39
CA LYS A 135 -16.62 -0.39 -60.60
C LYS A 135 -16.97 -1.85 -60.30
N GLY A 136 -18.14 -2.30 -60.65
CA GLY A 136 -18.56 -3.68 -60.46
C GLY A 136 -20.04 -3.82 -60.14
N LYS A 137 -20.50 -5.07 -60.02
CA LYS A 137 -21.89 -5.35 -59.65
C LYS A 137 -22.13 -5.04 -58.17
N THR A 138 -23.34 -4.63 -57.87
CA THR A 138 -23.75 -4.31 -56.48
C THR A 138 -23.48 -5.47 -55.51
N SER A 139 -23.69 -6.73 -55.94
CA SER A 139 -23.38 -7.95 -55.13
C SER A 139 -21.96 -8.02 -54.69
N ASP A 140 -21.01 -7.84 -55.65
CA ASP A 140 -19.57 -8.02 -55.42
C ASP A 140 -19.04 -6.91 -54.52
N ILE A 141 -19.58 -5.68 -54.68
CA ILE A 141 -19.20 -4.53 -53.85
C ILE A 141 -19.72 -4.69 -52.39
N LYS A 142 -20.96 -5.22 -52.24
CA LYS A 142 -21.51 -5.55 -50.91
C LYS A 142 -20.63 -6.55 -50.19
N GLU A 143 -20.24 -7.62 -50.84
CA GLU A 143 -19.37 -8.65 -50.28
C GLU A 143 -17.99 -8.09 -49.92
N ALA A 144 -17.38 -7.30 -50.83
CA ALA A 144 -16.11 -6.64 -50.61
C ALA A 144 -16.13 -5.71 -49.38
N VAL A 145 -17.20 -4.86 -49.25
CA VAL A 145 -17.36 -3.95 -48.10
C VAL A 145 -17.56 -4.73 -46.82
N SER A 146 -18.43 -5.74 -46.82
CA SER A 146 -18.66 -6.58 -45.63
C SER A 146 -17.39 -7.30 -45.19
N SER A 147 -16.66 -7.91 -46.13
CA SER A 147 -15.37 -8.58 -45.87
C SER A 147 -14.31 -7.61 -45.35
N ALA A 148 -14.16 -6.43 -45.95
CA ALA A 148 -13.22 -5.42 -45.53
C ALA A 148 -13.52 -4.89 -44.12
N LEU A 149 -14.79 -4.70 -43.74
CA LEU A 149 -15.23 -4.33 -42.41
C LEU A 149 -14.87 -5.41 -41.38
N LYS A 150 -15.07 -6.69 -41.72
CA LYS A 150 -14.66 -7.82 -40.88
C LYS A 150 -13.15 -7.87 -40.70
N LYS A 151 -12.36 -7.65 -41.76
CA LYS A 151 -10.86 -7.60 -41.69
C LYS A 151 -10.33 -6.51 -40.75
N ILE A 152 -11.02 -5.36 -40.67
CA ILE A 152 -10.67 -4.32 -39.70
C ILE A 152 -11.33 -4.51 -38.32
N GLY A 153 -11.94 -5.67 -38.06
CA GLY A 153 -12.45 -6.12 -36.77
C GLY A 153 -13.80 -5.51 -36.36
N PHE A 154 -14.67 -5.18 -37.34
CA PHE A 154 -16.08 -4.83 -37.13
C PHE A 154 -17.00 -5.98 -37.54
N LYS A 155 -18.18 -6.04 -36.91
CA LYS A 155 -19.26 -6.94 -37.29
C LYS A 155 -20.35 -6.10 -37.98
N PRO A 156 -20.36 -6.00 -39.33
CA PRO A 156 -21.33 -5.16 -40.03
C PRO A 156 -22.74 -5.72 -39.97
N LEU A 157 -23.69 -4.82 -39.77
CA LEU A 157 -25.11 -5.02 -40.04
C LEU A 157 -25.45 -4.34 -41.38
N GLU A 158 -26.39 -4.89 -42.10
CA GLU A 158 -26.87 -4.35 -43.39
C GLU A 158 -28.31 -3.83 -43.27
N SER A 159 -28.53 -2.68 -43.83
CA SER A 159 -29.89 -2.15 -44.10
C SER A 159 -29.98 -1.79 -45.58
N SER A 160 -31.08 -2.17 -46.20
CA SER A 160 -31.40 -1.82 -47.60
C SER A 160 -32.73 -1.07 -47.62
N ASP A 161 -32.73 0.15 -48.15
CA ASP A 161 -33.90 1.00 -48.29
C ASP A 161 -33.80 1.74 -49.63
N ASN A 162 -34.89 1.65 -50.46
CA ASN A 162 -35.13 2.40 -51.70
C ASN A 162 -33.84 2.72 -52.50
N ASN A 163 -33.17 1.72 -53.09
CA ASN A 163 -31.98 1.86 -53.91
C ASN A 163 -30.67 2.29 -53.16
N ARG A 164 -30.66 2.29 -51.80
CA ARG A 164 -29.48 2.56 -50.99
C ARG A 164 -29.20 1.38 -50.09
N ILE A 165 -27.96 0.95 -50.08
CA ILE A 165 -27.48 -0.12 -49.19
C ILE A 165 -26.51 0.51 -48.20
N GLN A 166 -26.78 0.29 -46.94
CA GLN A 166 -25.88 0.81 -45.89
C GLN A 166 -25.40 -0.31 -44.99
N PHE A 167 -24.09 -0.42 -44.86
CA PHE A 167 -23.46 -1.20 -43.80
C PHE A 167 -23.13 -0.29 -42.62
N TYR A 168 -23.40 -0.76 -41.42
CA TYR A 168 -23.09 -0.04 -40.20
C TYR A 168 -22.62 -0.99 -39.14
N ALA A 169 -21.68 -0.54 -38.31
CA ALA A 169 -21.10 -1.34 -37.23
C ALA A 169 -20.58 -0.48 -36.10
N GLU A 170 -20.56 -1.07 -34.91
CA GLU A 170 -19.94 -0.44 -33.77
C GLU A 170 -19.03 -1.42 -33.03
N LYS A 171 -18.10 -0.87 -32.27
CA LYS A 171 -17.20 -1.62 -31.41
C LYS A 171 -16.86 -0.82 -30.15
N GLY A 172 -16.91 -1.50 -28.97
CA GLY A 172 -16.54 -0.88 -27.71
C GLY A 172 -17.65 -0.04 -27.07
N ASN A 173 -18.91 -0.33 -27.33
CA ASN A 173 -20.09 0.31 -26.71
C ASN A 173 -20.05 0.20 -25.17
N PHE A 174 -19.53 -0.93 -24.62
CA PHE A 174 -19.38 -1.18 -23.18
C PHE A 174 -18.41 -0.22 -22.48
N THR A 175 -17.57 0.52 -23.22
CA THR A 175 -16.64 1.50 -22.62
C THR A 175 -17.36 2.60 -21.85
N ARG A 176 -18.65 2.80 -22.11
CA ARG A 176 -19.52 3.70 -21.36
C ARG A 176 -19.73 3.24 -19.91
N LEU A 177 -19.54 1.93 -19.63
CA LEU A 177 -19.67 1.36 -18.28
C LEU A 177 -18.42 1.57 -17.42
N GLY A 178 -17.30 1.95 -18.02
CA GLY A 178 -16.02 2.11 -17.30
C GLY A 178 -16.12 3.03 -16.07
N VAL A 179 -16.85 4.15 -16.19
CA VAL A 179 -17.09 5.08 -15.08
C VAL A 179 -17.85 4.39 -13.92
N TYR A 180 -18.86 3.57 -14.25
CA TYR A 180 -19.66 2.87 -13.22
C TYR A 180 -18.86 1.75 -12.55
N ILE A 181 -17.96 1.10 -13.28
CA ILE A 181 -17.00 0.13 -12.71
C ILE A 181 -16.08 0.85 -11.72
N THR A 182 -15.58 2.04 -12.07
CA THR A 182 -14.76 2.87 -11.16
C THR A 182 -15.57 3.33 -9.94
N HIS A 183 -16.83 3.78 -10.10
CA HIS A 183 -17.68 4.15 -8.97
C HIS A 183 -17.93 2.96 -8.03
N LEU A 184 -18.24 1.78 -8.59
CA LEU A 184 -18.44 0.57 -7.81
C LEU A 184 -17.15 0.19 -7.04
N SER A 185 -15.98 0.33 -7.66
CA SER A 185 -14.71 0.03 -7.00
C SER A 185 -14.43 0.92 -5.79
N VAL A 186 -14.77 2.22 -5.88
CA VAL A 186 -14.65 3.15 -4.73
C VAL A 186 -15.56 2.70 -3.58
N LEU A 187 -16.78 2.27 -3.88
CA LEU A 187 -17.69 1.76 -2.84
C LEU A 187 -17.17 0.46 -2.20
N ILE A 188 -16.57 -0.44 -2.99
CA ILE A 188 -15.93 -1.66 -2.46
C ILE A 188 -14.76 -1.29 -1.55
N ILE A 189 -13.93 -0.30 -1.93
CA ILE A 189 -12.83 0.19 -1.07
C ILE A 189 -13.38 0.74 0.24
N PHE A 190 -14.46 1.53 0.20
CA PHE A 190 -15.09 2.05 1.42
C PHE A 190 -15.64 0.94 2.31
N ILE A 191 -16.27 -0.08 1.75
CA ILE A 191 -16.72 -1.25 2.52
C ILE A 191 -15.53 -1.94 3.19
N GLY A 192 -14.43 -2.16 2.46
CA GLY A 192 -13.21 -2.72 3.03
C GLY A 192 -12.65 -1.88 4.16
N ALA A 193 -12.56 -0.55 3.98
CA ALA A 193 -12.09 0.37 5.00
C ALA A 193 -12.99 0.34 6.26
N ILE A 194 -14.31 0.34 6.10
CA ILE A 194 -15.27 0.22 7.22
C ILE A 194 -15.07 -1.09 7.97
N ILE A 195 -14.92 -2.21 7.27
CA ILE A 195 -14.64 -3.52 7.90
C ILE A 195 -13.31 -3.48 8.67
N GLY A 196 -12.27 -2.84 8.11
CA GLY A 196 -10.99 -2.63 8.78
C GLY A 196 -11.13 -1.81 10.06
N ILE A 197 -11.92 -0.75 10.05
CA ILE A 197 -12.17 0.12 11.23
C ILE A 197 -12.92 -0.63 12.33
N PHE A 198 -13.99 -1.36 11.99
CA PHE A 198 -14.84 -2.02 13.01
C PHE A 198 -14.26 -3.32 13.54
N PHE A 199 -13.58 -4.11 12.70
CA PHE A 199 -13.12 -5.46 13.03
C PHE A 199 -11.59 -5.58 13.07
N GLY A 200 -10.87 -4.51 12.75
CA GLY A 200 -9.43 -4.42 12.82
C GLY A 200 -8.94 -3.75 14.10
N PHE A 201 -7.64 -3.81 14.29
CA PHE A 201 -6.93 -3.02 15.30
C PHE A 201 -5.48 -2.78 14.90
N SER A 202 -4.91 -1.72 15.46
CA SER A 202 -3.48 -1.46 15.51
C SER A 202 -3.07 -1.38 16.98
N ALA A 203 -1.98 -2.06 17.33
CA ALA A 203 -1.46 -2.14 18.68
C ALA A 203 0.06 -2.25 18.64
N PHE A 204 0.71 -2.12 19.78
CA PHE A 204 2.16 -2.29 19.95
C PHE A 204 2.42 -3.37 20.99
N LEU A 205 3.55 -4.04 20.83
CA LEU A 205 4.02 -5.05 21.77
C LEU A 205 5.54 -4.91 21.91
N ASN A 206 5.98 -4.44 23.07
CA ASN A 206 7.38 -4.52 23.46
C ASN A 206 7.60 -5.87 24.13
N LEU A 207 8.30 -6.75 23.46
CA LEU A 207 8.50 -8.13 23.87
C LEU A 207 9.95 -8.34 24.27
N PRO A 208 10.26 -8.43 25.57
CA PRO A 208 11.59 -8.77 26.05
C PRO A 208 12.04 -10.12 25.49
N GLU A 209 13.33 -10.23 25.23
CA GLU A 209 13.93 -11.47 24.79
C GLU A 209 13.72 -12.60 25.82
N GLY A 210 13.38 -13.78 25.34
CA GLY A 210 12.98 -14.93 26.18
C GLY A 210 11.57 -14.86 26.75
N SER A 211 10.85 -13.73 26.60
CA SER A 211 9.50 -13.53 27.16
C SER A 211 8.40 -13.84 26.14
N ALA A 212 7.22 -14.19 26.66
CA ALA A 212 6.01 -14.41 25.86
C ALA A 212 4.88 -13.49 26.32
N SER A 213 3.99 -13.12 25.38
CA SER A 213 2.80 -12.32 25.68
C SER A 213 1.57 -12.85 24.95
N PRO A 214 0.42 -12.98 25.64
CA PRO A 214 -0.88 -13.29 25.03
C PRO A 214 -1.64 -12.01 24.59
N VAL A 215 -1.11 -10.81 24.87
CA VAL A 215 -1.76 -9.52 24.63
C VAL A 215 -0.83 -8.53 23.93
N ALA A 216 -1.41 -7.63 23.15
CA ALA A 216 -0.76 -6.42 22.66
C ALA A 216 -1.46 -5.18 23.23
N TYR A 217 -0.87 -4.00 23.11
CA TYR A 217 -1.36 -2.77 23.73
C TYR A 217 -1.68 -1.72 22.68
N LYS A 218 -2.91 -1.18 22.71
CA LYS A 218 -3.27 0.04 21.99
C LYS A 218 -2.74 1.26 22.73
N ASP A 219 -2.89 2.42 22.10
CA ASP A 219 -2.61 3.70 22.73
C ASP A 219 -3.29 3.80 24.12
N ARG A 220 -2.63 4.44 25.07
CA ARG A 220 -3.06 4.55 26.48
C ARG A 220 -3.09 3.21 27.24
N GLY A 221 -2.39 2.19 26.78
CA GLY A 221 -2.23 0.92 27.50
C GLY A 221 -3.44 -0.02 27.49
N VAL A 222 -4.37 0.17 26.57
CA VAL A 222 -5.54 -0.72 26.44
C VAL A 222 -5.10 -2.09 25.89
N GLU A 223 -5.31 -3.16 26.65
CA GLU A 223 -4.97 -4.52 26.27
C GLU A 223 -5.85 -5.07 25.14
N VAL A 224 -5.22 -5.73 24.19
CA VAL A 224 -5.86 -6.45 23.08
C VAL A 224 -5.44 -7.91 23.14
N PRO A 225 -6.34 -8.82 23.48
CA PRO A 225 -6.02 -10.25 23.49
C PRO A 225 -5.76 -10.75 22.05
N LEU A 226 -4.67 -11.48 21.89
CA LEU A 226 -4.28 -12.06 20.59
C LEU A 226 -5.03 -13.36 20.28
N GLY A 227 -5.44 -14.13 21.31
CA GLY A 227 -6.02 -15.46 21.20
C GLY A 227 -4.96 -16.59 21.09
N PHE A 228 -3.68 -16.23 21.18
CA PHE A 228 -2.50 -17.09 21.22
C PHE A 228 -1.37 -16.34 21.94
N GLU A 229 -0.28 -17.01 22.26
CA GLU A 229 0.92 -16.38 22.81
C GLU A 229 1.99 -16.21 21.73
N ILE A 230 2.71 -15.10 21.78
CA ILE A 230 3.90 -14.87 20.95
C ILE A 230 5.11 -14.68 21.87
N ARG A 231 6.20 -15.40 21.57
CA ARG A 231 7.47 -15.33 22.32
C ARG A 231 8.58 -14.80 21.41
N CYS A 232 9.42 -13.94 21.96
CA CYS A 232 10.69 -13.58 21.37
C CYS A 232 11.75 -14.58 21.84
N ASP A 233 12.20 -15.47 20.96
CA ASP A 233 13.24 -16.46 21.31
C ASP A 233 14.63 -15.82 21.35
N ASN A 234 14.88 -14.87 20.43
CA ASN A 234 16.13 -14.13 20.31
C ASN A 234 15.88 -12.82 19.57
N PHE A 235 16.71 -11.82 19.84
CA PHE A 235 16.71 -10.52 19.17
C PHE A 235 18.15 -10.08 18.92
N ASP A 236 18.49 -9.65 17.71
CA ASP A 236 19.81 -9.17 17.33
C ASP A 236 19.75 -7.88 16.52
N VAL A 237 20.73 -7.01 16.75
CA VAL A 237 20.91 -5.74 16.05
C VAL A 237 22.26 -5.74 15.36
N ASP A 238 22.24 -5.64 14.04
CA ASP A 238 23.42 -5.49 13.22
C ASP A 238 23.68 -4.01 12.93
N TYR A 239 24.91 -3.57 13.08
CA TYR A 239 25.33 -2.19 12.92
C TYR A 239 26.22 -2.01 11.69
N TYR A 240 26.22 -0.81 11.10
CA TYR A 240 27.19 -0.48 10.06
C TYR A 240 28.63 -0.52 10.62
N PRO A 241 29.62 -0.96 9.82
CA PRO A 241 31.01 -0.97 10.26
C PRO A 241 31.46 0.41 10.74
N ASN A 242 32.06 0.46 11.92
CA ASN A 242 32.55 1.69 12.55
C ASN A 242 31.49 2.78 12.80
N SER A 243 30.22 2.38 12.99
CA SER A 243 29.10 3.29 13.25
C SER A 243 28.19 2.69 14.30
N ASP A 244 27.55 3.56 15.08
CA ASP A 244 26.49 3.18 16.03
C ASP A 244 25.11 3.19 15.38
N MET A 245 25.04 3.40 14.07
CA MET A 245 23.80 3.35 13.31
C MET A 245 23.39 1.89 13.05
N PRO A 246 22.20 1.46 13.46
CA PRO A 246 21.68 0.14 13.14
C PRO A 246 21.55 -0.07 11.63
N ARG A 247 22.09 -1.15 11.11
CA ARG A 247 21.92 -1.60 9.72
C ARG A 247 20.68 -2.45 9.55
N ALA A 248 20.46 -3.36 10.48
CA ALA A 248 19.31 -4.25 10.52
C ALA A 248 19.06 -4.71 11.96
N TYR A 249 17.84 -5.03 12.26
CA TYR A 249 17.48 -5.72 13.50
C TYR A 249 16.51 -6.85 13.18
N GLN A 250 16.70 -7.98 13.85
CA GLN A 250 16.02 -9.23 13.57
C GLN A 250 15.48 -9.85 14.86
N SER A 251 14.24 -10.33 14.83
CA SER A 251 13.62 -11.05 15.93
C SER A 251 13.27 -12.47 15.51
N TRP A 252 13.55 -13.45 16.36
CA TRP A 252 13.10 -14.82 16.19
C TRP A 252 11.87 -15.02 17.07
N LEU A 253 10.73 -15.20 16.43
CA LEU A 253 9.43 -15.26 17.09
C LEU A 253 8.84 -16.67 16.99
N THR A 254 8.32 -17.16 18.12
CA THR A 254 7.57 -18.41 18.18
C THR A 254 6.14 -18.15 18.67
N VAL A 255 5.16 -18.68 17.94
CA VAL A 255 3.74 -18.60 18.28
C VAL A 255 3.31 -19.90 18.96
N PHE A 256 2.63 -19.75 20.09
CA PHE A 256 2.06 -20.87 20.85
C PHE A 256 0.53 -20.76 20.87
N LYS A 257 -0.14 -21.86 20.60
CA LYS A 257 -1.59 -22.00 20.75
C LYS A 257 -1.93 -23.19 21.61
N ASN A 258 -2.68 -22.97 22.69
CA ASN A 258 -3.00 -24.00 23.67
C ASN A 258 -1.74 -24.73 24.21
N GLY A 259 -0.67 -23.97 24.47
CA GLY A 259 0.60 -24.48 24.99
C GLY A 259 1.46 -25.25 23.99
N LYS A 260 1.06 -25.33 22.70
CA LYS A 260 1.84 -26.00 21.65
C LYS A 260 2.43 -24.98 20.71
N GLU A 261 3.67 -25.15 20.32
CA GLU A 261 4.33 -24.40 19.26
C GLU A 261 3.61 -24.70 17.93
N VAL A 262 3.12 -23.65 17.26
CA VAL A 262 2.38 -23.75 16.00
C VAL A 262 3.09 -23.07 14.83
N MET A 263 3.95 -22.10 15.13
CA MET A 263 4.70 -21.39 14.11
C MET A 263 5.98 -20.79 14.69
N LYS A 264 7.06 -20.83 13.92
CA LYS A 264 8.30 -20.14 14.22
C LYS A 264 8.80 -19.42 12.98
N LYS A 265 9.16 -18.15 13.15
CA LYS A 265 9.68 -17.32 12.06
C LYS A 265 10.63 -16.27 12.59
N SER A 266 11.75 -16.05 11.89
CA SER A 266 12.54 -14.83 12.08
C SER A 266 11.95 -13.71 11.23
N ILE A 267 11.86 -12.53 11.79
CA ILE A 267 11.35 -11.32 11.12
C ILE A 267 12.38 -10.23 11.10
N VAL A 268 12.37 -9.47 10.03
CA VAL A 268 13.12 -8.22 9.87
C VAL A 268 12.17 -7.13 9.38
N VAL A 269 12.66 -5.90 9.24
CA VAL A 269 11.89 -4.80 8.63
C VAL A 269 11.41 -5.23 7.23
N ASN A 270 10.11 -5.06 6.95
CA ASN A 270 9.42 -5.46 5.71
C ASN A 270 9.24 -6.98 5.47
N ASP A 271 9.61 -7.84 6.42
CA ASP A 271 9.26 -9.27 6.37
C ASP A 271 8.56 -9.70 7.68
N PRO A 272 7.27 -9.40 7.84
CA PRO A 272 6.52 -9.64 9.06
C PRO A 272 6.12 -11.10 9.24
N LEU A 273 5.75 -11.45 10.48
CA LEU A 273 5.04 -12.69 10.81
C LEU A 273 3.53 -12.44 10.79
N THR A 274 2.77 -13.32 10.12
CA THR A 274 1.30 -13.27 10.16
C THR A 274 0.74 -14.60 10.65
N TYR A 275 -0.10 -14.55 11.68
CA TYR A 275 -0.80 -15.72 12.21
C TYR A 275 -2.25 -15.35 12.58
N GLU A 276 -3.23 -16.16 12.17
CA GLU A 276 -4.69 -15.95 12.36
C GLU A 276 -5.17 -14.54 12.00
N GLY A 277 -4.60 -13.94 10.93
CA GLY A 277 -4.96 -12.61 10.44
C GLY A 277 -4.38 -11.46 11.27
N ILE A 278 -3.53 -11.74 12.25
CA ILE A 278 -2.76 -10.76 13.00
C ILE A 278 -1.33 -10.75 12.46
N THR A 279 -0.83 -9.58 12.11
CA THR A 279 0.51 -9.40 11.54
C THR A 279 1.39 -8.61 12.50
N PHE A 280 2.59 -9.12 12.74
CA PHE A 280 3.62 -8.56 13.61
C PHE A 280 4.74 -8.02 12.73
N TYR A 281 4.89 -6.69 12.74
CA TYR A 281 5.93 -5.99 12.01
C TYR A 281 7.04 -5.61 12.96
N GLN A 282 8.29 -5.85 12.58
CA GLN A 282 9.44 -5.30 13.27
C GLN A 282 9.43 -3.78 13.14
N SER A 283 9.29 -3.07 14.27
CA SER A 283 9.08 -1.62 14.29
C SER A 283 10.22 -0.87 15.02
N SER A 284 10.55 -1.31 16.21
CA SER A 284 11.54 -0.67 17.08
C SER A 284 12.26 -1.70 17.95
N PHE A 285 13.15 -1.25 18.77
CA PHE A 285 13.79 -2.02 19.83
C PHE A 285 14.26 -1.08 20.95
N GLY A 286 14.61 -1.64 22.08
CA GLY A 286 15.16 -0.88 23.20
C GLY A 286 15.57 -1.77 24.35
N THR A 287 15.95 -1.15 25.46
CA THR A 287 16.29 -1.80 26.72
C THR A 287 15.09 -1.91 27.64
N VAL A 288 14.97 -3.04 28.32
CA VAL A 288 13.93 -3.21 29.35
C VAL A 288 14.33 -2.36 30.55
N PRO A 289 13.49 -1.46 31.07
CA PRO A 289 13.78 -0.69 32.26
C PRO A 289 14.15 -1.62 33.42
N ASP A 290 15.16 -1.22 34.23
CA ASP A 290 15.67 -1.96 35.40
C ASP A 290 16.17 -3.40 35.15
N SER A 291 16.34 -3.82 33.89
CA SER A 291 16.69 -5.18 33.52
C SER A 291 18.20 -5.49 33.70
N MET A 292 19.04 -4.48 33.88
CA MET A 292 20.49 -4.66 33.95
C MET A 292 20.92 -5.64 35.08
N ASN A 293 20.18 -5.69 36.18
CA ASN A 293 20.43 -6.60 37.29
C ASN A 293 19.90 -8.02 37.04
N ASN A 294 19.00 -8.21 36.09
CA ASN A 294 18.36 -9.48 35.81
C ASN A 294 18.76 -10.09 34.46
N GLY A 295 19.57 -9.38 33.67
CA GLY A 295 20.03 -9.86 32.37
C GLY A 295 20.91 -11.10 32.50
N ILE A 296 20.79 -11.99 31.52
CA ILE A 296 21.59 -13.20 31.40
C ILE A 296 22.63 -12.97 30.32
N PHE A 297 23.90 -13.00 30.67
CA PHE A 297 25.03 -12.87 29.76
C PHE A 297 25.49 -14.25 29.30
N VAL A 298 25.67 -14.41 28.00
CA VAL A 298 26.08 -15.66 27.37
C VAL A 298 27.56 -15.57 27.00
N PHE A 299 28.38 -16.46 27.57
CA PHE A 299 29.78 -16.53 27.25
C PHE A 299 30.17 -17.89 26.72
N ARG A 300 31.15 -17.91 25.81
CA ARG A 300 31.94 -19.09 25.50
C ARG A 300 33.32 -18.92 26.18
N LEU A 301 33.59 -19.80 27.11
CA LEU A 301 34.85 -19.87 27.79
C LEU A 301 35.79 -20.79 27.03
N VAL A 302 37.01 -20.38 26.77
CA VAL A 302 38.02 -21.16 26.09
C VAL A 302 39.29 -21.14 26.94
N SER A 303 39.71 -22.29 27.44
CA SER A 303 40.98 -22.37 28.20
C SER A 303 42.17 -22.38 27.24
N LYS A 304 43.35 -22.02 27.75
CA LYS A 304 44.63 -22.11 27.02
C LYS A 304 44.90 -23.51 26.47
N ASP A 305 44.38 -24.56 27.12
CA ASP A 305 44.51 -25.96 26.72
C ASP A 305 43.44 -26.39 25.70
N GLY A 306 42.63 -25.46 25.19
CA GLY A 306 41.61 -25.70 24.17
C GLY A 306 40.28 -26.30 24.68
N LYS A 307 40.07 -26.42 25.99
CA LYS A 307 38.77 -26.82 26.53
C LYS A 307 37.78 -25.68 26.42
N THR A 308 36.55 -25.97 25.99
CA THR A 308 35.51 -24.98 25.80
C THR A 308 34.25 -25.30 26.62
N ALA A 309 33.56 -24.27 27.08
CA ALA A 309 32.22 -24.38 27.68
C ALA A 309 31.42 -23.11 27.35
N GLU A 310 30.11 -23.29 27.05
CA GLU A 310 29.19 -22.17 27.01
C GLU A 310 28.45 -22.07 28.34
N ILE A 311 28.36 -20.84 28.85
CA ILE A 311 27.71 -20.56 30.13
C ILE A 311 26.76 -19.38 30.02
N ASN A 312 25.70 -19.43 30.82
CA ASN A 312 24.81 -18.32 31.10
C ASN A 312 25.08 -17.83 32.51
N SER A 313 25.33 -16.54 32.67
CA SER A 313 25.67 -15.94 33.97
C SER A 313 24.98 -14.59 34.15
N LYS A 314 24.65 -14.25 35.38
CA LYS A 314 24.05 -12.95 35.75
C LYS A 314 25.09 -12.01 36.35
N LEU A 315 24.71 -10.74 36.46
CA LEU A 315 25.54 -9.77 37.19
C LEU A 315 25.77 -10.24 38.62
N GLY A 316 27.02 -10.21 39.07
CA GLY A 316 27.44 -10.68 40.39
C GLY A 316 27.72 -12.18 40.51
N GLU A 317 27.28 -13.00 39.56
CA GLU A 317 27.54 -14.44 39.56
C GLU A 317 29.00 -14.77 39.21
N LYS A 318 29.46 -15.90 39.76
CA LYS A 318 30.78 -16.44 39.48
C LYS A 318 30.72 -17.61 38.51
N PHE A 319 31.72 -17.73 37.66
CA PHE A 319 31.91 -18.87 36.78
C PHE A 319 33.37 -19.30 36.77
N THR A 320 33.66 -20.54 36.41
CA THR A 320 35.02 -21.06 36.34
C THR A 320 35.44 -21.36 34.91
N ILE A 321 36.64 -20.99 34.49
CA ILE A 321 37.19 -21.32 33.18
C ILE A 321 37.49 -22.82 33.12
N PRO A 322 36.99 -23.56 32.10
CA PRO A 322 37.10 -25.02 32.04
C PRO A 322 38.54 -25.53 32.15
N GLY A 323 38.80 -26.43 33.09
CA GLY A 323 40.11 -27.04 33.27
C GLY A 323 41.12 -26.16 33.95
N THR A 324 40.72 -25.05 34.55
CA THR A 324 41.58 -24.15 35.32
C THR A 324 41.00 -23.88 36.71
N SER A 325 41.79 -23.26 37.61
CA SER A 325 41.33 -22.74 38.90
C SER A 325 40.91 -21.25 38.82
N VAL A 326 40.84 -20.68 37.63
CA VAL A 326 40.49 -19.26 37.42
C VAL A 326 38.97 -19.08 37.45
N GLU A 327 38.50 -18.28 38.41
CA GLU A 327 37.11 -17.86 38.53
C GLU A 327 36.92 -16.46 37.94
N GLY A 328 35.90 -16.25 37.14
CA GLY A 328 35.44 -14.93 36.69
C GLY A 328 34.17 -14.50 37.45
N ARG A 329 34.05 -13.22 37.76
CA ARG A 329 32.82 -12.62 38.31
C ARG A 329 32.46 -11.38 37.52
N ILE A 330 31.23 -11.32 37.01
CA ILE A 330 30.71 -10.13 36.35
C ILE A 330 30.40 -9.09 37.42
N SER A 331 31.17 -8.01 37.47
CA SER A 331 31.00 -6.97 38.50
C SER A 331 30.31 -5.68 37.96
N ASN A 332 30.34 -5.46 36.66
CA ASN A 332 29.63 -4.31 36.06
C ASN A 332 29.26 -4.60 34.63
N PHE A 333 28.26 -3.83 34.12
CA PHE A 333 27.76 -3.89 32.74
C PHE A 333 27.50 -2.48 32.20
N SER A 334 27.88 -2.22 30.96
CA SER A 334 27.59 -0.98 30.25
C SER A 334 26.90 -1.31 28.92
N PRO A 335 25.68 -0.78 28.63
CA PRO A 335 25.01 -0.96 27.36
C PRO A 335 25.66 -0.18 26.21
N ALA A 336 26.25 0.97 26.51
CA ALA A 336 26.94 1.84 25.56
C ALA A 336 28.30 2.29 26.18
N PHE A 337 29.27 1.41 26.07
CA PHE A 337 30.59 1.60 26.66
C PHE A 337 31.45 2.59 25.88
N SER A 338 32.07 3.51 26.58
CA SER A 338 33.10 4.40 26.05
C SER A 338 34.18 4.69 27.13
N ILE A 339 35.29 5.27 26.69
CA ILE A 339 36.41 5.68 27.56
C ILE A 339 36.60 7.18 27.34
N ASP A 340 36.66 7.95 28.43
CA ASP A 340 36.94 9.38 28.39
C ASP A 340 38.42 9.67 28.10
N GLN A 341 38.76 10.95 27.89
CA GLN A 341 40.14 11.38 27.63
C GLN A 341 41.11 11.06 28.79
N SER A 342 40.61 10.82 29.98
CA SER A 342 41.40 10.44 31.17
C SER A 342 41.51 8.92 31.34
N GLY A 343 41.00 8.12 30.43
CA GLY A 343 41.00 6.66 30.46
C GLY A 343 39.94 6.03 31.36
N ARG A 344 38.95 6.79 31.84
CA ARG A 344 37.85 6.27 32.65
C ARG A 344 36.73 5.74 31.78
N ALA A 345 36.26 4.53 32.09
CA ALA A 345 35.12 3.92 31.49
C ALA A 345 33.81 4.60 31.92
N PHE A 346 32.92 4.86 31.00
CA PHE A 346 31.56 5.40 31.24
C PHE A 346 30.54 4.85 30.22
N THR A 347 29.28 4.92 30.61
CA THR A 347 28.14 4.61 29.74
C THR A 347 27.61 5.90 29.15
N TYR A 348 27.56 6.03 27.80
CA TYR A 348 27.13 7.25 27.14
C TYR A 348 25.65 7.19 26.66
N ASP A 349 25.02 6.00 26.67
CA ASP A 349 23.61 5.80 26.27
C ASP A 349 23.04 4.61 27.05
N GLU A 350 21.71 4.59 27.21
CA GLU A 350 21.00 3.46 27.82
C GLU A 350 20.66 2.36 26.81
N GLN A 351 20.77 2.65 25.50
CA GLN A 351 20.56 1.66 24.44
C GLN A 351 21.78 0.74 24.28
N MET A 352 21.54 -0.47 23.78
CA MET A 352 22.57 -1.49 23.56
C MET A 352 23.42 -1.21 22.31
N ILE A 353 24.14 -0.10 22.30
CA ILE A 353 24.93 0.37 21.15
C ILE A 353 26.32 -0.30 21.13
N ASN A 354 27.00 -0.32 22.29
CA ASN A 354 28.32 -0.90 22.43
C ASN A 354 28.39 -1.66 23.76
N PRO A 355 27.71 -2.80 23.89
CA PRO A 355 27.60 -3.51 25.18
C PRO A 355 28.94 -4.10 25.61
N ALA A 356 29.25 -3.92 26.89
CA ALA A 356 30.47 -4.38 27.53
C ALA A 356 30.18 -4.86 28.94
N VAL A 357 30.88 -5.91 29.36
CA VAL A 357 30.87 -6.44 30.73
C VAL A 357 32.24 -6.26 31.38
N TYR A 358 32.26 -5.85 32.63
CA TYR A 358 33.46 -5.82 33.41
C TYR A 358 33.56 -7.08 34.26
N ILE A 359 34.62 -7.85 34.05
CA ILE A 359 34.81 -9.12 34.73
C ILE A 359 36.09 -9.05 35.58
N GLU A 360 35.95 -9.47 36.83
CA GLU A 360 37.07 -9.67 37.76
C GLU A 360 37.44 -11.15 37.76
N PHE A 361 38.70 -11.45 37.48
CA PHE A 361 39.25 -12.81 37.48
C PHE A 361 40.11 -13.04 38.70
N SER A 362 39.80 -14.12 39.41
CA SER A 362 40.51 -14.52 40.64
C SER A 362 40.97 -15.98 40.58
N GLU A 363 42.05 -16.26 41.27
CA GLU A 363 42.55 -17.61 41.46
C GLU A 363 42.88 -17.78 42.95
N SER A 364 42.36 -18.87 43.56
CA SER A 364 42.50 -19.16 44.99
C SER A 364 42.11 -17.97 45.90
N GLY A 365 41.07 -17.21 45.49
CA GLY A 365 40.55 -16.07 46.23
C GLY A 365 41.30 -14.75 46.06
N THR A 366 42.37 -14.72 45.26
CA THR A 366 43.14 -13.50 44.98
C THR A 366 42.85 -13.00 43.58
N THR A 367 42.45 -11.73 43.41
CA THR A 367 42.24 -11.11 42.10
C THR A 367 43.57 -11.04 41.33
N LYS A 368 43.58 -11.62 40.14
CA LYS A 368 44.75 -11.65 39.25
C LYS A 368 44.71 -10.51 38.23
N PHE A 369 43.56 -10.32 37.60
CA PHE A 369 43.33 -9.27 36.59
C PHE A 369 41.82 -8.98 36.48
N SER A 370 41.50 -7.86 35.87
CA SER A 370 40.12 -7.48 35.55
C SER A 370 40.10 -6.63 34.29
N GLY A 371 38.98 -6.61 33.61
CA GLY A 371 38.87 -5.83 32.38
C GLY A 371 37.47 -5.83 31.77
N TRP A 372 37.30 -4.93 30.80
CA TRP A 372 36.09 -4.84 30.01
C TRP A 372 36.18 -5.76 28.80
N LEU A 373 35.18 -6.61 28.64
CA LEU A 373 34.95 -7.43 27.46
C LEU A 373 33.80 -6.84 26.66
N LEU A 374 34.09 -6.42 25.43
CA LEU A 374 33.13 -5.75 24.56
C LEU A 374 32.56 -6.75 23.56
N LYS A 375 31.24 -6.81 23.42
CA LYS A 375 30.57 -7.74 22.48
C LYS A 375 31.02 -7.51 21.03
N ARG A 376 31.21 -6.26 20.63
CA ARG A 376 31.59 -5.87 19.26
C ARG A 376 33.08 -5.91 18.95
N TYR A 377 33.94 -6.13 19.96
CA TYR A 377 35.38 -6.09 19.82
C TYR A 377 36.05 -7.36 20.33
N PRO A 378 36.15 -8.42 19.49
CA PRO A 378 36.70 -9.72 19.89
C PRO A 378 38.13 -9.70 20.41
N ASN A 379 38.93 -8.68 20.09
CA ASN A 379 40.28 -8.52 20.64
C ASN A 379 40.30 -8.31 22.16
N THR A 380 39.20 -7.83 22.76
CA THR A 380 39.06 -7.67 24.22
C THR A 380 38.77 -8.98 24.95
N TRP A 381 38.50 -10.07 24.23
CA TRP A 381 38.13 -11.37 24.81
C TRP A 381 39.31 -12.21 25.26
N ASN A 382 40.52 -11.85 24.84
CA ASN A 382 41.75 -12.56 25.23
C ASN A 382 42.23 -12.10 26.62
N LEU A 383 42.45 -13.06 27.49
CA LEU A 383 42.92 -12.79 28.86
C LEU A 383 44.43 -12.85 28.93
N PRO A 384 45.06 -12.13 29.90
CA PRO A 384 46.53 -12.11 30.06
C PRO A 384 47.17 -13.46 30.32
N ASP A 385 46.42 -14.43 30.86
CA ASP A 385 46.87 -15.79 31.17
C ASP A 385 46.78 -16.78 30.01
N GLY A 386 46.36 -16.32 28.85
CA GLY A 386 46.16 -17.12 27.62
C GLY A 386 44.84 -17.82 27.52
N ASN A 387 43.93 -17.65 28.47
CA ASN A 387 42.52 -18.04 28.34
C ASN A 387 41.76 -17.02 27.53
N LYS A 388 40.52 -17.38 27.09
CA LYS A 388 39.64 -16.48 26.33
C LYS A 388 38.21 -16.55 26.86
N VAL A 389 37.55 -15.40 27.00
CA VAL A 389 36.13 -15.29 27.35
C VAL A 389 35.45 -14.52 26.25
N GLU A 390 34.71 -15.24 25.40
CA GLU A 390 33.97 -14.66 24.28
C GLU A 390 32.61 -14.22 24.78
N PHE A 391 32.30 -12.92 24.66
CA PHE A 391 30.98 -12.38 24.98
C PHE A 391 30.07 -12.58 23.78
N LEU A 392 29.28 -13.65 23.80
CA LEU A 392 28.43 -14.04 22.66
C LEU A 392 27.14 -13.23 22.60
N ASP A 393 26.40 -13.18 23.72
CA ASP A 393 25.08 -12.58 23.76
C ASP A 393 24.66 -12.18 25.19
N PHE A 394 23.54 -11.47 25.29
CA PHE A 394 22.90 -11.11 26.57
C PHE A 394 21.38 -11.15 26.37
N TRP A 395 20.66 -11.80 27.28
CA TRP A 395 19.22 -12.01 27.20
C TRP A 395 18.46 -11.31 28.32
N GLY A 396 17.20 -10.94 28.04
CA GLY A 396 16.31 -10.30 29.00
C GLY A 396 16.61 -8.83 29.27
N VAL A 397 17.57 -8.25 28.56
CA VAL A 397 17.94 -6.83 28.68
C VAL A 397 17.38 -6.00 27.53
N GLN A 398 17.23 -6.61 26.37
CA GLN A 398 16.62 -5.96 25.21
C GLN A 398 15.18 -6.42 25.01
N TYR A 399 14.41 -5.56 24.38
CA TYR A 399 13.09 -5.93 23.84
C TYR A 399 13.02 -5.61 22.36
N THR A 400 12.29 -6.44 21.65
CA THR A 400 11.82 -6.10 20.30
C THR A 400 10.51 -5.37 20.38
N GLY A 401 10.42 -4.23 19.70
CA GLY A 401 9.17 -3.47 19.53
C GLY A 401 8.45 -3.89 18.27
N LEU A 402 7.29 -4.50 18.43
CA LEU A 402 6.47 -5.02 17.36
C LEU A 402 5.24 -4.15 17.17
N GLN A 403 4.99 -3.69 15.93
CA GLN A 403 3.69 -3.17 15.57
C GLN A 403 2.77 -4.35 15.23
N VAL A 404 1.66 -4.46 15.95
CA VAL A 404 0.69 -5.57 15.82
C VAL A 404 -0.54 -5.06 15.12
N ARG A 405 -0.88 -5.65 13.97
CA ARG A 405 -2.00 -5.17 13.17
C ARG A 405 -2.92 -6.31 12.76
N LYS A 406 -4.22 -6.10 12.90
CA LYS A 406 -5.27 -6.93 12.31
C LYS A 406 -6.11 -6.05 11.39
N ASP A 407 -6.22 -6.43 10.12
CA ASP A 407 -7.00 -5.69 9.15
C ASP A 407 -7.75 -6.63 8.20
N PRO A 408 -8.95 -7.09 8.61
CA PRO A 408 -9.75 -8.00 7.78
C PRO A 408 -10.31 -7.35 6.52
N GLY A 409 -10.29 -6.02 6.43
CA GLY A 409 -10.77 -5.27 5.27
C GLY A 409 -9.77 -5.16 4.13
N VAL A 410 -8.49 -5.41 4.37
CA VAL A 410 -7.41 -5.14 3.40
C VAL A 410 -7.58 -5.89 2.07
N LEU A 411 -8.03 -7.15 2.10
CA LEU A 411 -8.27 -7.93 0.87
C LEU A 411 -9.41 -7.35 0.03
N ILE A 412 -10.45 -6.80 0.68
CA ILE A 412 -11.58 -6.14 0.01
C ILE A 412 -11.10 -4.84 -0.62
N VAL A 413 -10.23 -4.08 0.06
CA VAL A 413 -9.60 -2.87 -0.48
C VAL A 413 -8.77 -3.21 -1.71
N TYR A 414 -7.94 -4.25 -1.67
CA TYR A 414 -7.15 -4.69 -2.83
C TYR A 414 -8.03 -5.10 -4.01
N LEU A 415 -9.12 -5.84 -3.77
CA LEU A 415 -10.09 -6.17 -4.80
C LEU A 415 -10.68 -4.90 -5.42
N GLY A 416 -11.06 -3.94 -4.60
CA GLY A 416 -11.55 -2.64 -5.06
C GLY A 416 -10.52 -1.90 -5.91
N CYS A 417 -9.24 -1.89 -5.52
CA CYS A 417 -8.16 -1.27 -6.30
C CYS A 417 -7.96 -1.95 -7.66
N ILE A 418 -8.03 -3.28 -7.74
CA ILE A 418 -7.93 -4.02 -9.01
C ILE A 418 -9.10 -3.66 -9.93
N ILE A 419 -10.34 -3.64 -9.40
CA ILE A 419 -11.53 -3.25 -10.16
C ILE A 419 -11.43 -1.79 -10.62
N MET A 420 -10.89 -0.89 -9.78
CA MET A 420 -10.64 0.50 -10.12
C MET A 420 -9.68 0.61 -11.30
N ALA A 421 -8.55 -0.08 -11.26
CA ALA A 421 -7.58 -0.09 -12.35
C ALA A 421 -8.21 -0.57 -13.68
N ALA A 422 -9.04 -1.62 -13.63
CA ALA A 422 -9.79 -2.11 -14.79
C ALA A 422 -10.80 -1.07 -15.30
N GLY A 423 -11.57 -0.43 -14.40
CA GLY A 423 -12.53 0.63 -14.74
C GLY A 423 -11.85 1.84 -15.38
N LEU A 424 -10.74 2.29 -14.84
CA LEU A 424 -9.94 3.38 -15.39
C LEU A 424 -9.34 3.00 -16.76
N TYR A 425 -8.82 1.79 -16.91
CA TYR A 425 -8.32 1.31 -18.19
C TYR A 425 -9.41 1.34 -19.26
N ILE A 426 -10.60 0.81 -18.97
CA ILE A 426 -11.76 0.85 -19.87
C ILE A 426 -12.13 2.30 -20.18
N THR A 427 -12.17 3.17 -19.14
CA THR A 427 -12.58 4.57 -19.29
C THR A 427 -11.61 5.37 -20.14
N PHE A 428 -10.29 5.22 -19.95
CA PHE A 428 -9.31 6.09 -20.60
C PHE A 428 -8.71 5.50 -21.89
N PHE A 429 -8.47 4.20 -21.96
CA PHE A 429 -7.74 3.57 -23.06
C PHE A 429 -8.62 2.88 -24.07
N MET A 430 -9.84 2.47 -23.70
CA MET A 430 -10.76 1.88 -24.66
C MET A 430 -11.65 2.94 -25.30
N SER A 431 -12.03 2.71 -26.55
CA SER A 431 -12.77 3.68 -27.37
C SER A 431 -14.00 3.04 -28.01
N HIS A 432 -15.14 3.71 -27.90
CA HIS A 432 -16.35 3.40 -28.67
C HIS A 432 -16.18 3.95 -30.09
N LYS A 433 -16.22 3.07 -31.09
CA LYS A 433 -16.03 3.36 -32.50
C LYS A 433 -17.23 2.93 -33.27
N ARG A 434 -17.67 3.76 -34.20
CA ARG A 434 -18.84 3.51 -35.09
C ARG A 434 -18.44 3.83 -36.50
N ILE A 435 -18.92 3.03 -37.45
CA ILE A 435 -18.70 3.19 -38.89
C ILE A 435 -20.01 2.93 -39.63
N TRP A 436 -20.24 3.74 -40.65
CA TRP A 436 -21.33 3.59 -41.61
C TRP A 436 -20.72 3.66 -43.00
N VAL A 437 -21.21 2.81 -43.91
CA VAL A 437 -20.77 2.75 -45.31
C VAL A 437 -22.01 2.72 -46.13
N ASN A 438 -22.31 3.83 -46.83
CA ASN A 438 -23.43 3.96 -47.73
C ASN A 438 -22.97 3.67 -49.15
N ILE A 439 -23.73 2.81 -49.86
CA ILE A 439 -23.46 2.42 -51.24
C ILE A 439 -24.67 2.91 -52.07
N SER A 440 -24.39 3.73 -53.08
CA SER A 440 -25.41 4.27 -54.01
C SER A 440 -24.98 4.04 -55.46
N ASP A 441 -25.96 3.77 -56.33
CA ASP A 441 -25.72 3.57 -57.76
C ASP A 441 -25.69 4.93 -58.50
N GLU A 442 -24.58 5.23 -59.18
CA GLU A 442 -24.40 6.41 -60.01
C GLU A 442 -24.03 6.00 -61.47
N LYS A 443 -25.06 5.87 -62.30
CA LYS A 443 -25.04 5.74 -63.80
C LYS A 443 -24.08 4.75 -64.44
N LYS A 444 -23.08 4.17 -63.82
CA LYS A 444 -22.15 3.11 -64.26
C LYS A 444 -21.14 2.71 -63.18
N ASN A 445 -21.15 3.44 -62.07
CA ASN A 445 -20.20 3.21 -60.96
C ASN A 445 -20.99 3.23 -59.67
N MET A 446 -20.45 2.57 -58.62
CA MET A 446 -21.04 2.62 -57.28
C MET A 446 -20.30 3.65 -56.45
N ALA A 447 -21.02 4.69 -56.00
CA ALA A 447 -20.47 5.65 -55.04
C ALA A 447 -20.57 5.10 -53.62
N ILE A 448 -19.47 5.15 -52.91
CA ILE A 448 -19.37 4.69 -51.52
C ILE A 448 -19.03 5.89 -50.64
N LEU A 449 -19.92 6.22 -49.72
CA LEU A 449 -19.74 7.25 -48.72
C LEU A 449 -19.52 6.58 -47.36
N ILE A 450 -18.34 6.80 -46.75
CA ILE A 450 -17.94 6.27 -45.46
C ILE A 450 -18.03 7.41 -44.46
N GLY A 451 -18.82 7.23 -43.38
CA GLY A 451 -18.85 8.07 -42.22
C GLY A 451 -18.37 7.29 -41.00
N ALA A 452 -17.52 7.89 -40.19
CA ALA A 452 -17.00 7.21 -38.99
C ALA A 452 -16.86 8.17 -37.79
N SER A 453 -16.99 7.62 -36.59
CA SER A 453 -16.94 8.38 -35.35
C SER A 453 -16.26 7.57 -34.24
N ALA A 454 -15.39 8.20 -33.49
CA ALA A 454 -14.81 7.64 -32.29
C ALA A 454 -14.86 8.67 -31.15
N ASN A 455 -15.20 8.23 -29.95
CA ASN A 455 -15.22 9.11 -28.77
C ASN A 455 -13.82 9.44 -28.26
N LYS A 456 -12.82 8.59 -28.56
CA LYS A 456 -11.41 8.77 -28.16
C LYS A 456 -10.49 8.20 -29.23
N ASN A 457 -9.23 8.64 -29.21
CA ASN A 457 -8.17 8.18 -30.10
C ASN A 457 -8.60 8.24 -31.59
N ARG A 458 -9.12 9.39 -31.99
CA ARG A 458 -9.67 9.66 -33.34
C ARG A 458 -8.63 9.42 -34.43
N VAL A 459 -7.39 9.88 -34.23
CA VAL A 459 -6.30 9.75 -35.22
C VAL A 459 -5.98 8.28 -35.54
N ALA A 460 -5.90 7.43 -34.50
CA ALA A 460 -5.68 6.00 -34.73
C ALA A 460 -6.88 5.32 -35.40
N PHE A 461 -8.09 5.82 -35.16
CA PHE A 461 -9.27 5.30 -35.85
C PHE A 461 -9.32 5.76 -37.30
N GLU A 462 -8.93 6.96 -37.61
CA GLU A 462 -8.83 7.50 -38.96
C GLU A 462 -7.85 6.69 -39.82
N ARG A 463 -6.65 6.37 -39.31
CA ARG A 463 -5.69 5.45 -39.95
C ARG A 463 -6.32 4.07 -40.24
N LYS A 464 -7.19 3.60 -39.36
CA LYS A 464 -7.90 2.33 -39.56
C LYS A 464 -8.93 2.41 -40.66
N ILE A 465 -9.59 3.56 -40.83
CA ILE A 465 -10.51 3.84 -41.96
C ILE A 465 -9.72 3.97 -43.27
N GLU A 466 -8.53 4.56 -43.27
CA GLU A 466 -7.63 4.59 -44.43
C GLU A 466 -7.20 3.18 -44.86
N LYS A 467 -6.86 2.31 -43.90
CA LYS A 467 -6.62 0.90 -44.18
C LYS A 467 -7.83 0.20 -44.81
N PHE A 468 -9.04 0.48 -44.32
CA PHE A 468 -10.27 -0.03 -44.86
C PHE A 468 -10.45 0.41 -46.32
N VAL A 469 -10.28 1.70 -46.64
CA VAL A 469 -10.29 2.24 -48.00
C VAL A 469 -9.25 1.58 -48.90
N GLY A 470 -8.02 1.38 -48.37
CA GLY A 470 -6.97 0.68 -49.08
C GLY A 470 -7.32 -0.76 -49.48
N ILE A 471 -7.98 -1.49 -48.57
CA ILE A 471 -8.46 -2.88 -48.83
C ILE A 471 -9.49 -2.88 -49.99
N LEU A 472 -10.44 -1.94 -50.00
CA LEU A 472 -11.45 -1.83 -51.06
C LEU A 472 -10.81 -1.52 -52.41
N ASN A 473 -9.86 -0.58 -52.45
CA ASN A 473 -9.19 -0.19 -53.67
C ASN A 473 -8.27 -1.33 -54.25
N ALA A 474 -7.63 -2.10 -53.37
CA ALA A 474 -6.78 -3.24 -53.76
C ALA A 474 -7.64 -4.39 -54.40
N GLY A 475 -8.83 -4.63 -53.86
CA GLY A 475 -9.77 -5.63 -54.41
C GLY A 475 -10.21 -5.33 -55.85
N GLN A 476 -10.23 -4.06 -56.29
CA GLN A 476 -10.51 -3.67 -57.66
C GLN A 476 -9.33 -3.88 -58.62
N LYS A 477 -8.07 -3.83 -58.12
CA LYS A 477 -6.89 -4.01 -58.97
C LYS A 477 -6.56 -5.49 -59.23
N GLY A 478 -7.05 -6.40 -58.39
CA GLY A 478 -6.82 -7.86 -58.51
C GLY A 478 -7.89 -8.61 -59.35
N GLY A 479 -8.87 -7.94 -59.86
CA GLY A 479 -9.97 -8.49 -60.69
C GLY A 479 -9.87 -8.17 -62.20
N LYS A 480 -8.66 -7.91 -62.68
CA LYS A 480 -8.37 -7.84 -64.13
C LYS A 480 -7.76 -9.12 -64.65
#